data_d90f97ac92e0eba2e56158fa3c7c75c6
#
_entry.id   d90f97ac92e0eba2e56158fa3c7c75c6
#
_cell.length_a   1.000
_cell.length_b   1.000
_cell.length_c   1.000
_cell.angle_alpha   90.00
_cell.angle_beta   90.00
_cell.angle_gamma   90.00
#
_symmetry.space_group_name_H-M   'P 1'
#
loop_
_entity.id
_entity.type
_entity.pdbx_description
1 polymer ?
#
loop_
_entity_poly.entity_id
_entity_poly.type
_entity_poly.pdbx_seq_one_letter_code
_entity_poly.pdbx_strand_id
1 'polypeptide(L)'
;EPQTTQLLPYSEDFSQWNAGGDTTIESGYLAPDGTNNAYKVSGTSSAMTFGASLLTTTTRTIYARTVSGTGQANLCSFNSNTNNLFTITEQWQRFEVNATAVASNSFYAIDFRGSTTLTEIILWGANATNDQDYSTSYITSNGSTVTRNQDLCTGGGSVSSINSTEGVLYFET
;
A
#
# COMPACT_ATOMS: atom_id res chain seq x y z
N GLU A 1 2.78 17.17 -3.01
CA GLU A 1 2.94 15.91 -3.74
C GLU A 1 2.39 16.04 -5.17
N PRO A 2 2.90 15.30 -6.15
CA PRO A 2 2.37 15.31 -7.51
C PRO A 2 0.97 14.69 -7.56
N GLN A 3 0.27 14.94 -8.67
CA GLN A 3 -0.96 14.22 -8.99
C GLN A 3 -0.65 12.72 -9.07
N THR A 4 -1.49 11.90 -8.47
CA THR A 4 -1.27 10.45 -8.38
C THR A 4 -2.59 9.69 -8.39
N THR A 5 -2.63 8.56 -9.10
CA THR A 5 -3.82 7.71 -9.23
C THR A 5 -3.64 6.40 -8.47
N GLN A 6 -4.55 6.15 -7.51
CA GLN A 6 -4.74 4.85 -6.86
C GLN A 6 -5.41 3.89 -7.85
N LEU A 7 -4.74 2.80 -8.18
CA LEU A 7 -5.19 1.83 -9.18
C LEU A 7 -6.06 0.71 -8.58
N LEU A 8 -5.97 0.48 -7.26
CA LEU A 8 -6.81 -0.51 -6.58
C LEU A 8 -8.21 0.08 -6.36
N PRO A 9 -9.28 -0.57 -6.82
CA PRO A 9 -10.64 -0.10 -6.55
C PRO A 9 -11.03 -0.15 -5.07
N TYR A 10 -10.47 -1.10 -4.30
CA TYR A 10 -10.76 -1.29 -2.88
C TYR A 10 -9.46 -1.30 -2.08
N SER A 11 -9.13 -0.16 -1.49
CA SER A 11 -7.88 0.02 -0.74
C SER A 11 -7.99 -0.43 0.73
N GLU A 12 -9.19 -0.46 1.28
CA GLU A 12 -9.46 -0.82 2.68
C GLU A 12 -10.40 -2.03 2.81
N ASP A 13 -11.30 -2.23 1.86
CA ASP A 13 -12.26 -3.34 1.90
C ASP A 13 -11.66 -4.60 1.26
N PHE A 14 -10.90 -5.36 2.05
CA PHE A 14 -10.30 -6.61 1.61
C PHE A 14 -11.31 -7.73 1.37
N SER A 15 -12.58 -7.58 1.81
CA SER A 15 -13.63 -8.55 1.50
C SER A 15 -13.98 -8.60 0.01
N GLN A 16 -13.63 -7.55 -0.74
CA GLN A 16 -13.82 -7.45 -2.19
C GLN A 16 -12.65 -8.04 -2.99
N TRP A 17 -11.60 -8.48 -2.30
CA TRP A 17 -10.44 -9.07 -2.94
C TRP A 17 -10.66 -10.55 -3.24
N ASN A 18 -10.06 -11.05 -4.32
CA ASN A 18 -10.09 -12.47 -4.62
C ASN A 18 -9.27 -13.25 -3.59
N ALA A 19 -9.92 -14.12 -2.85
CA ALA A 19 -9.30 -15.02 -1.90
C ALA A 19 -9.08 -16.38 -2.56
N GLY A 20 -7.83 -16.84 -2.59
CA GLY A 20 -7.45 -18.14 -3.12
C GLY A 20 -7.28 -19.19 -2.04
N GLY A 21 -7.50 -20.46 -2.39
CA GLY A 21 -7.21 -21.62 -1.54
C GLY A 21 -7.92 -21.61 -0.18
N ASP A 22 -7.14 -21.62 0.90
CA ASP A 22 -7.61 -21.63 2.29
C ASP A 22 -7.65 -20.23 2.94
N THR A 23 -7.58 -19.16 2.14
CA THR A 23 -7.60 -17.79 2.64
C THR A 23 -8.95 -17.44 3.29
N THR A 24 -8.89 -16.88 4.49
CA THR A 24 -10.04 -16.28 5.17
C THR A 24 -9.79 -14.81 5.44
N ILE A 25 -10.86 -14.02 5.45
CA ILE A 25 -10.83 -12.57 5.60
C ILE A 25 -11.86 -12.17 6.65
N GLU A 26 -11.39 -11.53 7.73
CA GLU A 26 -12.23 -11.08 8.83
C GLU A 26 -12.08 -9.58 9.03
N SER A 27 -13.19 -8.84 9.07
CA SER A 27 -13.22 -7.40 9.32
C SER A 27 -13.28 -7.04 10.81
N GLY A 28 -13.15 -5.76 11.12
CA GLY A 28 -13.43 -5.22 12.46
C GLY A 28 -12.20 -5.08 13.35
N TYR A 29 -11.01 -5.08 12.78
CA TYR A 29 -9.78 -4.83 13.51
C TYR A 29 -9.44 -3.35 13.55
N LEU A 30 -8.79 -2.89 14.62
CA LEU A 30 -8.35 -1.51 14.77
C LEU A 30 -7.26 -1.18 13.75
N ALA A 31 -7.52 -0.18 12.93
CA ALA A 31 -6.61 0.35 11.91
C ALA A 31 -5.65 1.42 12.48
N PRO A 32 -4.59 1.81 11.74
CA PRO A 32 -3.65 2.82 12.21
C PRO A 32 -4.24 4.23 12.32
N ASP A 33 -5.37 4.49 11.66
CA ASP A 33 -6.12 5.76 11.76
C ASP A 33 -7.10 5.82 12.94
N GLY A 34 -7.20 4.73 13.72
CA GLY A 34 -8.09 4.62 14.87
C GLY A 34 -9.50 4.12 14.57
N THR A 35 -9.82 3.82 13.32
CA THR A 35 -11.09 3.19 12.93
C THR A 35 -11.04 1.67 13.07
N ASN A 36 -12.19 1.00 13.01
CA ASN A 36 -12.28 -0.47 13.04
C ASN A 36 -12.49 -1.06 11.64
N ASN A 37 -11.75 -0.57 10.66
CA ASN A 37 -11.86 -0.98 9.26
C ASN A 37 -10.63 -1.77 8.75
N ALA A 38 -9.74 -2.20 9.63
CA ALA A 38 -8.69 -3.15 9.26
C ALA A 38 -9.24 -4.57 9.19
N TYR A 39 -8.56 -5.41 8.43
CA TYR A 39 -8.94 -6.79 8.16
C TYR A 39 -7.83 -7.74 8.59
N LYS A 40 -8.21 -8.83 9.26
CA LYS A 40 -7.33 -9.98 9.42
C LYS A 40 -7.46 -10.89 8.19
N VAL A 41 -6.35 -11.25 7.62
CA VAL A 41 -6.24 -12.22 6.54
C VAL A 41 -5.43 -13.40 7.06
N SER A 42 -5.94 -14.61 6.87
CA SER A 42 -5.26 -15.84 7.27
C SER A 42 -5.32 -16.91 6.18
N GLY A 43 -4.31 -17.78 6.18
CA GLY A 43 -4.14 -18.89 5.25
C GLY A 43 -2.76 -19.52 5.40
N THR A 44 -2.56 -20.69 4.82
CA THR A 44 -1.30 -21.43 4.97
C THR A 44 -0.56 -21.64 3.65
N SER A 45 -1.27 -21.69 2.53
CA SER A 45 -0.69 -22.00 1.21
C SER A 45 -1.33 -21.20 0.09
N SER A 46 -1.99 -20.10 0.43
CA SER A 46 -2.83 -19.36 -0.50
C SER A 46 -2.34 -17.95 -0.71
N ALA A 47 -2.54 -17.47 -1.93
CA ALA A 47 -2.36 -16.07 -2.26
C ALA A 47 -3.72 -15.36 -2.20
N MET A 48 -3.77 -14.24 -1.52
CA MET A 48 -4.85 -13.29 -1.65
C MET A 48 -4.49 -12.30 -2.74
N THR A 49 -5.24 -12.28 -3.81
CA THR A 49 -4.99 -11.40 -4.95
C THR A 49 -6.11 -10.39 -5.09
N PHE A 50 -5.73 -9.22 -5.56
CA PHE A 50 -6.69 -8.25 -6.02
C PHE A 50 -7.15 -8.58 -7.44
N GLY A 51 -8.45 -8.41 -7.76
CA GLY A 51 -9.04 -8.83 -9.04
C GLY A 51 -8.72 -7.96 -10.25
N ALA A 52 -7.95 -6.87 -10.11
CA ALA A 52 -7.53 -6.04 -11.22
C ALA A 52 -6.13 -6.41 -11.68
N SER A 53 -5.98 -6.49 -12.98
CA SER A 53 -4.67 -6.64 -13.63
C SER A 53 -3.92 -5.32 -13.59
N LEU A 54 -2.80 -5.27 -12.91
CA LEU A 54 -1.89 -4.11 -12.91
C LEU A 54 -0.85 -4.33 -14.00
N LEU A 55 -1.10 -3.79 -15.20
CA LEU A 55 -0.31 -4.07 -16.41
C LEU A 55 0.90 -3.14 -16.61
N THR A 56 1.17 -2.25 -15.67
CA THR A 56 2.26 -1.29 -15.74
C THR A 56 3.17 -1.41 -14.53
N THR A 57 4.37 -0.87 -14.62
CA THR A 57 5.23 -0.68 -13.44
C THR A 57 4.44 0.08 -12.37
N THR A 58 4.43 -0.44 -11.16
CA THR A 58 3.68 0.14 -10.05
C THR A 58 4.54 0.28 -8.81
N THR A 59 4.30 1.34 -8.06
CA THR A 59 4.72 1.49 -6.67
C THR A 59 3.57 1.05 -5.78
N ARG A 60 3.86 0.15 -4.85
CA ARG A 60 2.86 -0.54 -4.02
C ARG A 60 3.15 -0.33 -2.54
N THR A 61 2.12 -0.05 -1.77
CA THR A 61 2.25 0.05 -0.31
C THR A 61 1.08 -0.58 0.40
N ILE A 62 1.31 -1.02 1.64
CA ILE A 62 0.28 -1.53 2.53
C ILE A 62 0.70 -1.33 3.98
N TYR A 63 -0.25 -1.10 4.85
CA TYR A 63 -0.03 -1.18 6.29
C TYR A 63 -0.33 -2.59 6.77
N ALA A 64 0.58 -3.13 7.57
CA ALA A 64 0.43 -4.45 8.14
C ALA A 64 0.98 -4.52 9.57
N ARG A 65 0.41 -5.43 10.36
CA ARG A 65 0.95 -5.87 11.64
C ARG A 65 0.59 -7.34 11.89
N THR A 66 1.31 -8.00 12.77
CA THR A 66 0.92 -9.35 13.22
C THR A 66 -0.23 -9.28 14.24
N VAL A 67 -0.90 -10.39 14.42
CA VAL A 67 -1.84 -10.59 15.53
C VAL A 67 -1.07 -10.70 16.84
N SER A 68 0.06 -11.44 16.82
CA SER A 68 0.98 -11.59 17.95
C SER A 68 2.38 -11.96 17.45
N GLY A 69 3.41 -11.52 18.18
CA GLY A 69 4.80 -11.85 17.89
C GLY A 69 5.32 -11.23 16.60
N THR A 70 6.33 -11.85 16.02
CA THR A 70 7.01 -11.39 14.81
C THR A 70 7.16 -12.56 13.83
N GLY A 71 6.98 -12.30 12.54
CA GLY A 71 7.16 -13.31 11.52
C GLY A 71 7.24 -12.72 10.12
N GLN A 72 7.16 -13.56 9.10
CA GLN A 72 7.35 -13.16 7.71
C GLN A 72 6.17 -13.54 6.83
N ALA A 73 5.76 -12.63 5.95
CA ALA A 73 4.79 -12.85 4.88
C ALA A 73 5.18 -12.04 3.64
N ASN A 74 4.67 -12.45 2.48
CA ASN A 74 4.86 -11.70 1.25
C ASN A 74 3.77 -10.63 1.14
N LEU A 75 4.18 -9.36 1.05
CA LEU A 75 3.32 -8.20 0.85
C LEU A 75 3.64 -7.51 -0.47
N CYS A 76 2.68 -6.81 -1.04
CA CYS A 76 2.87 -6.08 -2.30
C CYS A 76 3.41 -6.97 -3.44
N SER A 77 3.21 -8.26 -3.36
CA SER A 77 3.69 -9.23 -4.34
C SER A 77 2.97 -9.09 -5.68
N PHE A 78 3.55 -9.67 -6.72
CA PHE A 78 2.96 -9.70 -8.06
C PHE A 78 3.03 -11.11 -8.66
N ASN A 79 2.16 -11.40 -9.63
CA ASN A 79 2.05 -12.70 -10.28
C ASN A 79 1.83 -13.88 -9.32
N SER A 80 1.15 -13.65 -8.20
CA SER A 80 0.96 -14.66 -7.16
C SER A 80 2.26 -15.35 -6.73
N ASN A 81 3.37 -14.63 -6.78
CA ASN A 81 4.69 -15.10 -6.44
C ASN A 81 5.11 -14.64 -5.04
N THR A 82 6.00 -15.42 -4.45
CA THR A 82 6.58 -15.18 -3.12
C THR A 82 7.80 -14.27 -3.20
N ASN A 83 7.66 -13.11 -3.82
CA ASN A 83 8.80 -12.30 -4.22
C ASN A 83 9.08 -11.07 -3.35
N ASN A 84 8.22 -10.73 -2.42
CA ASN A 84 8.41 -9.58 -1.53
C ASN A 84 8.19 -10.01 -0.07
N LEU A 85 9.15 -10.75 0.47
CA LEU A 85 9.11 -11.25 1.85
C LEU A 85 9.52 -10.15 2.82
N PHE A 86 8.61 -9.79 3.73
CA PHE A 86 8.82 -8.79 4.77
C PHE A 86 8.74 -9.41 6.16
N THR A 87 9.51 -8.88 7.10
CA THR A 87 9.36 -9.15 8.52
C THR A 87 8.34 -8.18 9.10
N ILE A 88 7.30 -8.71 9.73
CA ILE A 88 6.16 -7.97 10.26
C ILE A 88 6.12 -8.17 11.77
N THR A 89 5.83 -7.10 12.51
CA THR A 89 5.74 -7.08 13.98
C THR A 89 4.33 -6.74 14.45
N GLU A 90 4.09 -6.73 15.76
CA GLU A 90 2.80 -6.34 16.36
C GLU A 90 2.47 -4.85 16.18
N GLN A 91 3.45 -4.02 15.84
CA GLN A 91 3.25 -2.61 15.60
C GLN A 91 2.85 -2.37 14.14
N TRP A 92 1.94 -1.44 13.89
CA TRP A 92 1.61 -1.00 12.54
C TRP A 92 2.85 -0.45 11.82
N GLN A 93 3.12 -0.99 10.66
CA GLN A 93 4.20 -0.58 9.77
C GLN A 93 3.65 -0.42 8.36
N ARG A 94 4.15 0.57 7.64
CA ARG A 94 3.91 0.69 6.20
C ARG A 94 5.03 -0.01 5.46
N PHE A 95 4.66 -0.95 4.62
CA PHE A 95 5.55 -1.68 3.72
C PHE A 95 5.39 -1.12 2.32
N GLU A 96 6.48 -1.06 1.57
CA GLU A 96 6.49 -0.52 0.23
C GLU A 96 7.42 -1.27 -0.71
N VAL A 97 7.03 -1.31 -1.98
CA VAL A 97 7.84 -1.81 -3.09
C VAL A 97 7.72 -0.79 -4.22
N ASN A 98 8.82 -0.12 -4.50
CA ASN A 98 8.85 0.94 -5.49
C ASN A 98 9.16 0.39 -6.88
N ALA A 99 8.55 1.01 -7.90
CA ALA A 99 8.80 0.73 -9.32
C ALA A 99 8.83 -0.78 -9.68
N THR A 100 7.86 -1.53 -9.13
CA THR A 100 7.77 -2.97 -9.39
C THR A 100 7.51 -3.23 -10.87
N ALA A 101 8.47 -3.83 -11.55
CA ALA A 101 8.34 -4.24 -12.94
C ALA A 101 7.22 -5.29 -13.08
N VAL A 102 6.47 -5.19 -14.17
CA VAL A 102 5.30 -6.02 -14.42
C VAL A 102 5.59 -7.05 -15.51
N ALA A 103 5.44 -8.33 -15.17
CA ALA A 103 5.22 -9.36 -16.18
C ALA A 103 3.71 -9.43 -16.53
N SER A 104 3.36 -10.05 -17.64
CA SER A 104 1.96 -10.34 -17.97
C SER A 104 1.25 -11.03 -16.80
N ASN A 105 0.01 -10.64 -16.50
CA ASN A 105 -0.79 -11.13 -15.36
C ASN A 105 -0.29 -10.70 -13.98
N SER A 106 0.13 -9.48 -13.85
CA SER A 106 0.52 -8.92 -12.57
C SER A 106 -0.71 -8.61 -11.71
N PHE A 107 -0.67 -9.09 -10.47
CA PHE A 107 -1.67 -8.81 -9.45
C PHE A 107 -1.05 -7.94 -8.35
N TYR A 108 -1.88 -7.36 -7.51
CA TYR A 108 -1.44 -6.92 -6.19
C TYR A 108 -1.77 -8.05 -5.21
N ALA A 109 -0.75 -8.69 -4.66
CA ALA A 109 -0.93 -9.92 -3.90
C ALA A 109 -0.38 -9.81 -2.46
N ILE A 110 -1.10 -10.46 -1.56
CA ILE A 110 -0.65 -10.89 -0.23
C ILE A 110 -0.50 -12.41 -0.32
N ASP A 111 0.61 -12.95 0.13
CA ASP A 111 0.89 -14.38 -0.09
C ASP A 111 1.53 -15.03 1.13
N PHE A 112 0.95 -16.14 1.57
CA PHE A 112 1.45 -16.96 2.68
C PHE A 112 2.26 -18.18 2.22
N ARG A 113 2.56 -18.29 0.94
CA ARG A 113 3.39 -19.36 0.39
C ARG A 113 4.87 -19.07 0.50
N GLY A 114 5.69 -20.07 0.15
CA GLY A 114 7.15 -19.95 0.09
C GLY A 114 7.77 -19.93 1.49
N SER A 115 8.67 -18.99 1.72
CA SER A 115 9.44 -18.88 2.98
C SER A 115 8.71 -18.09 4.07
N THR A 116 7.39 -17.97 4.01
CA THR A 116 6.60 -17.29 5.03
C THR A 116 6.57 -18.09 6.32
N THR A 117 6.50 -17.40 7.44
CA THR A 117 6.36 -17.99 8.79
C THR A 117 5.04 -17.62 9.46
N LEU A 118 4.36 -16.59 8.91
CA LEU A 118 3.04 -16.16 9.36
C LEU A 118 1.95 -16.89 8.58
N THR A 119 0.88 -17.22 9.27
CA THR A 119 -0.36 -17.76 8.69
C THR A 119 -1.53 -16.78 8.84
N GLU A 120 -1.31 -15.66 9.51
CA GLU A 120 -2.29 -14.59 9.66
C GLU A 120 -1.61 -13.23 9.85
N ILE A 121 -2.21 -12.19 9.32
CA ILE A 121 -1.77 -10.79 9.46
C ILE A 121 -2.97 -9.87 9.47
N ILE A 122 -2.83 -8.69 10.07
CA ILE A 122 -3.82 -7.62 10.00
C ILE A 122 -3.34 -6.59 9.00
N LEU A 123 -4.22 -6.21 8.08
CA LEU A 123 -3.93 -5.35 6.92
C LEU A 123 -4.84 -4.13 6.90
N TRP A 124 -4.31 -3.04 6.37
CA TRP A 124 -5.05 -1.82 6.11
C TRP A 124 -4.39 -1.00 5.00
N GLY A 125 -5.17 -0.24 4.24
CA GLY A 125 -4.68 0.83 3.39
C GLY A 125 -3.74 0.38 2.27
N ALA A 126 -4.15 -0.58 1.45
CA ALA A 126 -3.41 -0.99 0.27
C ALA A 126 -3.42 0.12 -0.80
N ASN A 127 -2.26 0.38 -1.41
CA ASN A 127 -2.13 1.39 -2.44
C ASN A 127 -1.26 0.87 -3.60
N ALA A 128 -1.66 1.16 -4.82
CA ALA A 128 -0.86 0.90 -6.03
C ALA A 128 -0.98 2.09 -6.98
N THR A 129 0.15 2.65 -7.36
CA THR A 129 0.22 3.80 -8.28
C THR A 129 1.20 3.49 -9.41
N ASN A 130 1.02 4.09 -10.57
CA ASN A 130 1.91 3.94 -11.72
C ASN A 130 2.53 5.27 -12.18
N ASP A 131 2.23 6.37 -11.49
CA ASP A 131 2.65 7.72 -11.88
C ASP A 131 4.02 8.08 -11.29
N GLN A 132 4.42 7.37 -10.22
CA GLN A 132 5.62 7.65 -9.45
C GLN A 132 6.40 6.36 -9.18
N ASP A 133 7.71 6.46 -9.13
CA ASP A 133 8.63 5.39 -8.73
C ASP A 133 8.96 5.40 -7.23
N TYR A 134 8.26 6.22 -6.47
CA TYR A 134 8.34 6.34 -5.00
C TYR A 134 6.95 6.39 -4.38
N SER A 135 6.88 6.02 -3.11
CA SER A 135 5.62 5.99 -2.37
C SER A 135 5.12 7.39 -2.04
N THR A 136 3.86 7.66 -2.38
CA THR A 136 3.15 8.88 -2.01
C THR A 136 2.27 8.66 -0.77
N SER A 137 1.59 9.70 -0.30
CA SER A 137 0.57 9.55 0.73
C SER A 137 -0.51 8.57 0.31
N TYR A 138 -1.08 7.89 1.28
CA TYR A 138 -2.16 6.93 1.06
C TYR A 138 -3.40 7.61 0.43
N ILE A 139 -3.99 6.92 -0.55
CA ILE A 139 -5.20 7.36 -1.25
C ILE A 139 -6.29 6.30 -1.06
N THR A 140 -7.36 6.66 -0.35
CA THR A 140 -8.51 5.77 -0.15
C THR A 140 -9.28 5.58 -1.45
N SER A 141 -9.69 4.33 -1.70
CA SER A 141 -10.59 3.98 -2.81
C SER A 141 -11.67 2.99 -2.37
N ASN A 142 -12.87 3.13 -2.94
CA ASN A 142 -14.00 2.27 -2.64
C ASN A 142 -14.85 2.07 -3.91
N GLY A 143 -14.58 0.99 -4.63
CA GLY A 143 -15.30 0.58 -5.85
C GLY A 143 -14.73 1.09 -7.17
N SER A 144 -13.80 2.04 -7.16
CA SER A 144 -13.17 2.57 -8.37
C SER A 144 -11.78 3.12 -8.09
N THR A 145 -10.99 3.34 -9.15
CA THR A 145 -9.73 4.08 -9.07
C THR A 145 -9.98 5.53 -8.65
N VAL A 146 -9.04 6.11 -7.91
CA VAL A 146 -9.15 7.48 -7.39
C VAL A 146 -7.89 8.26 -7.74
N THR A 147 -8.05 9.44 -8.33
CA THR A 147 -6.93 10.36 -8.58
C THR A 147 -6.93 11.46 -7.52
N ARG A 148 -5.81 11.57 -6.79
CA ARG A 148 -5.51 12.72 -5.95
C ARG A 148 -4.82 13.78 -6.81
N ASN A 149 -5.35 15.00 -6.80
CA ASN A 149 -4.72 16.13 -7.47
C ASN A 149 -3.38 16.48 -6.79
N GLN A 150 -2.50 17.13 -7.55
CA GLN A 150 -1.25 17.64 -7.02
C GLN A 150 -1.50 18.67 -5.91
N ASP A 151 -0.61 18.71 -4.94
CA ASP A 151 -0.63 19.75 -3.91
C ASP A 151 -0.19 21.07 -4.54
N LEU A 152 -1.00 22.10 -4.35
CA LEU A 152 -0.70 23.44 -4.80
C LEU A 152 -0.41 24.31 -3.57
N CYS A 153 0.78 24.86 -3.51
CA CYS A 153 1.09 25.89 -2.53
C CYS A 153 0.54 27.22 -3.03
N THR A 154 -0.68 27.55 -2.62
CA THR A 154 -1.30 28.85 -2.91
C THR A 154 -0.99 29.82 -1.77
N GLY A 155 -0.40 30.96 -2.08
CA GLY A 155 -0.05 31.97 -1.08
C GLY A 155 1.33 31.81 -0.43
N GLY A 156 2.22 31.01 -1.02
CA GLY A 156 3.62 30.84 -0.59
C GLY A 156 4.51 32.06 -0.80
N GLY A 157 3.92 33.19 -1.12
CA GLY A 157 4.59 34.45 -1.43
C GLY A 157 4.33 34.93 -2.85
N SER A 158 4.65 36.15 -3.13
CA SER A 158 4.61 36.76 -4.47
C SER A 158 5.98 37.33 -4.80
N VAL A 159 6.19 37.68 -6.06
CA VAL A 159 7.43 38.37 -6.47
C VAL A 159 7.68 39.69 -5.73
N SER A 160 6.64 40.23 -5.08
CA SER A 160 6.77 41.41 -4.20
C SER A 160 7.15 41.04 -2.77
N SER A 161 6.98 39.79 -2.34
CA SER A 161 7.36 39.29 -1.01
C SER A 161 8.61 38.40 -1.03
N ILE A 162 9.03 37.97 -2.20
CA ILE A 162 10.25 37.16 -2.38
C ILE A 162 11.18 37.93 -3.32
N ASN A 163 12.28 38.43 -2.77
CA ASN A 163 13.34 39.01 -3.59
C ASN A 163 14.18 37.87 -4.17
N SER A 164 14.03 37.59 -5.47
CA SER A 164 14.77 36.51 -6.13
C SER A 164 16.22 36.84 -6.43
N THR A 165 16.67 38.10 -6.19
CA THR A 165 18.05 38.55 -6.40
C THR A 165 18.86 38.62 -5.10
N GLU A 166 18.17 38.61 -3.96
CA GLU A 166 18.80 38.66 -2.64
C GLU A 166 17.94 37.82 -1.67
N GLY A 167 18.42 36.70 -1.23
CA GLY A 167 17.72 35.86 -0.28
C GLY A 167 18.66 35.03 0.58
N VAL A 168 18.32 34.85 1.84
CA VAL A 168 18.97 33.89 2.74
C VAL A 168 18.00 32.76 2.98
N LEU A 169 18.40 31.55 2.63
CA LEU A 169 17.71 30.35 3.03
C LEU A 169 18.18 29.96 4.45
N TYR A 170 17.30 30.10 5.42
CA TYR A 170 17.58 29.74 6.80
C TYR A 170 16.97 28.37 7.10
N PHE A 171 17.80 27.45 7.60
CA PHE A 171 17.36 26.16 8.13
C PHE A 171 17.67 26.11 9.62
N GLU A 172 16.67 25.79 10.41
CA GLU A 172 16.81 25.37 11.79
C GLU A 172 16.61 23.84 11.86
N THR A 173 17.57 23.13 12.48
CA THR A 173 17.54 21.67 12.67
C THR A 173 17.16 21.34 14.09
#